data_2e3160e39c9ef22cb4fca8f30129bf33
#
_entry.id   2e3160e39c9ef22cb4fca8f30129bf33
#
_cell.length_a   1.000
_cell.length_b   1.000
_cell.length_c   1.000
_cell.angle_alpha   90.00
_cell.angle_beta   90.00
_cell.angle_gamma   90.00
#
_symmetry.space_group_name_H-M   'P 1'
#
loop_
_entity.id
_entity.type
_entity.pdbx_description
1 polymer ?
#
loop_
_entity_poly.entity_id
_entity_poly.type
_entity_poly.pdbx_seq_one_letter_code
_entity_poly.pdbx_strand_id
1 'polypeptide(L)'
;MDHFQYKNGILHGEGVSLAEIAAQVGTPFYAYSSATLTRHFHAIDAALKGMDHLVCFAMKAASNQAIIKTLAGLGAGLDVVSGGEYRRAIAAGVAP
;
A
#
# COMPACT_ATOMS: atom_id res chain seq x y z
N MET A 1 0.87 -8.17 -11.27
CA MET A 1 2.22 -8.57 -10.88
C MET A 1 2.53 -8.02 -9.51
N ASP A 2 2.58 -8.91 -8.58
CA ASP A 2 2.97 -8.62 -7.21
C ASP A 2 4.46 -8.98 -6.99
N HIS A 3 4.95 -8.72 -5.81
CA HIS A 3 6.32 -9.03 -5.42
C HIS A 3 6.35 -10.22 -4.44
N PHE A 4 5.42 -11.16 -4.60
CA PHE A 4 5.37 -12.40 -3.82
C PHE A 4 5.77 -13.57 -4.70
N GLN A 5 6.73 -14.38 -4.24
CA GLN A 5 7.24 -15.52 -5.00
C GLN A 5 7.80 -16.61 -4.09
N TYR A 6 7.73 -17.85 -4.55
CA TYR A 6 8.39 -18.95 -3.88
C TYR A 6 9.88 -18.98 -4.25
N LYS A 7 10.74 -19.09 -3.22
CA LYS A 7 12.17 -19.33 -3.33
C LYS A 7 12.49 -20.56 -2.48
N ASN A 8 12.98 -21.63 -3.12
CA ASN A 8 13.30 -22.90 -2.44
C ASN A 8 12.13 -23.42 -1.59
N GLY A 9 10.90 -23.35 -2.11
CA GLY A 9 9.70 -23.84 -1.41
C GLY A 9 9.15 -22.93 -0.31
N ILE A 10 9.77 -21.77 -0.05
CA ILE A 10 9.33 -20.79 0.95
C ILE A 10 8.78 -19.55 0.25
N LEU A 11 7.59 -19.10 0.63
CA LEU A 11 7.00 -17.89 0.10
C LEU A 11 7.70 -16.65 0.66
N HIS A 12 8.12 -15.78 -0.23
CA HIS A 12 8.74 -14.49 0.09
C HIS A 12 7.86 -13.34 -0.42
N GLY A 13 7.77 -12.28 0.37
CA GLY A 13 7.32 -10.96 -0.07
C GLY A 13 8.55 -10.09 -0.30
N GLU A 14 8.78 -9.67 -1.53
CA GLU A 14 10.03 -9.00 -1.94
C GLU A 14 11.25 -9.89 -1.63
N GLY A 15 12.10 -9.47 -0.71
CA GLY A 15 13.26 -10.23 -0.25
C GLY A 15 13.09 -10.95 1.09
N VAL A 16 11.90 -10.86 1.72
CA VAL A 16 11.66 -11.34 3.09
C VAL A 16 10.82 -12.61 3.09
N SER A 17 11.25 -13.62 3.83
CA SER A 17 10.50 -14.87 4.04
C SER A 17 9.23 -14.59 4.86
N LEU A 18 8.05 -15.01 4.37
CA LEU A 18 6.81 -14.90 5.14
C LEU A 18 6.83 -15.83 6.37
N ALA A 19 7.59 -16.91 6.34
CA ALA A 19 7.77 -17.77 7.51
C ALA A 19 8.54 -17.04 8.63
N GLU A 20 9.55 -16.24 8.29
CA GLU A 20 10.26 -15.40 9.26
C GLU A 20 9.35 -14.31 9.85
N ILE A 21 8.53 -13.67 9.02
CA ILE A 21 7.53 -12.71 9.52
C ILE A 21 6.57 -13.41 10.49
N ALA A 22 6.03 -14.58 10.12
CA ALA A 22 5.12 -15.34 10.97
C ALA A 22 5.75 -15.69 12.34
N ALA A 23 7.03 -16.03 12.35
CA ALA A 23 7.75 -16.35 13.58
C ALA A 23 7.89 -15.12 14.50
N GLN A 24 8.00 -13.92 13.93
CA GLN A 24 8.16 -12.69 14.70
C GLN A 24 6.83 -12.09 15.19
N VAL A 25 5.81 -12.08 14.34
CA VAL A 25 4.53 -11.36 14.63
C VAL A 25 3.38 -12.32 14.97
N GLY A 26 3.55 -13.63 14.75
CA GLY A 26 2.49 -14.61 14.90
C GLY A 26 1.58 -14.71 13.68
N THR A 27 0.62 -15.63 13.75
CA THR A 27 -0.40 -15.86 12.72
C THR A 27 -1.79 -15.81 13.35
N PRO A 28 -2.86 -15.41 12.60
CA PRO A 28 -2.82 -14.90 11.21
C PRO A 28 -2.29 -13.48 11.10
N PHE A 29 -1.78 -13.09 9.93
CA PHE A 29 -1.35 -11.73 9.64
C PHE A 29 -1.59 -11.38 8.16
N TYR A 30 -1.66 -10.07 7.86
CA TYR A 30 -1.62 -9.56 6.50
C TYR A 30 -0.21 -9.09 6.18
N ALA A 31 0.30 -9.45 4.99
CA ALA A 31 1.57 -8.96 4.48
C ALA A 31 1.34 -8.10 3.24
N TYR A 32 1.94 -6.93 3.20
CA TYR A 32 1.86 -6.01 2.08
C TYR A 32 3.25 -5.74 1.52
N SER A 33 3.34 -5.59 0.19
CA SER A 33 4.57 -5.21 -0.49
C SER A 33 4.52 -3.73 -0.86
N SER A 34 5.43 -2.95 -0.33
CA SER A 34 5.58 -1.54 -0.71
C SER A 34 6.01 -1.37 -2.16
N ALA A 35 6.82 -2.30 -2.66
CA ALA A 35 7.23 -2.32 -4.07
C ALA A 35 6.04 -2.56 -5.00
N THR A 36 5.09 -3.43 -4.62
CA THR A 36 3.85 -3.64 -5.38
C THR A 36 2.98 -2.39 -5.40
N LEU A 37 2.77 -1.75 -4.24
CA LEU A 37 2.00 -0.51 -4.14
C LEU A 37 2.61 0.59 -5.02
N THR A 38 3.90 0.80 -4.89
CA THR A 38 4.65 1.82 -5.66
C THR A 38 4.56 1.57 -7.16
N ARG A 39 4.77 0.32 -7.58
CA ARG A 39 4.70 -0.05 -8.99
C ARG A 39 3.32 0.21 -9.59
N HIS A 40 2.26 -0.18 -8.89
CA HIS A 40 0.89 -0.02 -9.39
C HIS A 40 0.48 1.45 -9.43
N PHE A 41 0.85 2.25 -8.43
CA PHE A 41 0.64 3.70 -8.47
C PHE A 41 1.31 4.32 -9.70
N HIS A 42 2.59 4.07 -9.91
CA HIS A 42 3.32 4.62 -11.05
C HIS A 42 2.80 4.13 -12.40
N ALA A 43 2.29 2.90 -12.50
CA ALA A 43 1.71 2.39 -13.74
C ALA A 43 0.46 3.18 -14.16
N ILE A 44 -0.42 3.50 -13.20
CA ILE A 44 -1.62 4.30 -13.45
C ILE A 44 -1.24 5.77 -13.73
N ASP A 45 -0.41 6.34 -12.89
CA ASP A 45 0.03 7.74 -13.01
C ASP A 45 0.71 7.99 -14.37
N ALA A 46 1.62 7.10 -14.78
CA ALA A 46 2.29 7.18 -16.06
C ALA A 46 1.34 7.02 -17.26
N ALA A 47 0.32 6.17 -17.14
CA ALA A 47 -0.68 5.99 -18.20
C ALA A 47 -1.55 7.24 -18.41
N LEU A 48 -1.69 8.08 -17.38
CA LEU A 48 -2.44 9.34 -17.43
C LEU A 48 -1.56 10.56 -17.73
N LYS A 49 -0.27 10.33 -17.95
CA LYS A 49 0.68 11.42 -18.24
C LYS A 49 0.22 12.26 -19.45
N GLY A 50 0.26 13.56 -19.28
CA GLY A 50 -0.20 14.52 -20.31
C GLY A 50 -1.64 14.98 -20.14
N MET A 51 -2.38 14.42 -19.19
CA MET A 51 -3.68 14.90 -18.73
C MET A 51 -3.55 15.48 -17.32
N ASP A 52 -4.36 16.47 -17.00
CA ASP A 52 -4.52 16.92 -15.62
C ASP A 52 -5.28 15.83 -14.85
N HIS A 53 -4.62 15.22 -13.88
CA HIS A 53 -5.18 14.08 -13.16
C HIS A 53 -4.67 13.99 -11.71
N LEU A 54 -5.44 13.31 -10.89
CA LEU A 54 -5.07 12.93 -9.53
C LEU A 54 -5.51 11.49 -9.28
N VAL A 55 -4.56 10.62 -8.97
CA VAL A 55 -4.87 9.24 -8.56
C VAL A 55 -5.23 9.24 -7.08
N CYS A 56 -6.47 8.87 -6.75
CA CYS A 56 -6.94 8.78 -5.37
C CYS A 56 -7.08 7.33 -4.93
N PHE A 57 -6.49 7.00 -3.79
CA PHE A 57 -6.59 5.68 -3.18
C PHE A 57 -7.83 5.59 -2.30
N ALA A 58 -8.70 4.62 -2.58
CA ALA A 58 -9.89 4.35 -1.77
C ALA A 58 -9.52 3.63 -0.48
N MET A 59 -9.56 4.35 0.64
CA MET A 59 -9.14 3.85 1.95
C MET A 59 -9.94 2.63 2.45
N LYS A 60 -11.18 2.46 1.99
CA LYS A 60 -11.98 1.29 2.34
C LYS A 60 -11.36 -0.04 1.91
N ALA A 61 -10.47 -0.02 0.91
CA ALA A 61 -9.76 -1.22 0.46
C ALA A 61 -8.71 -1.69 1.47
N ALA A 62 -7.96 -0.77 2.08
CA ALA A 62 -6.98 -1.06 3.11
C ALA A 62 -6.64 0.22 3.90
N SER A 63 -7.19 0.38 5.08
CA SER A 63 -7.01 1.60 5.89
C SER A 63 -5.80 1.55 6.84
N ASN A 64 -4.83 0.68 6.57
CA ASN A 64 -3.56 0.63 7.30
C ASN A 64 -2.77 1.91 7.08
N GLN A 65 -2.30 2.55 8.17
CA GLN A 65 -1.62 3.84 8.09
C GLN A 65 -0.31 3.80 7.30
N ALA A 66 0.42 2.68 7.33
CA ALA A 66 1.64 2.53 6.55
C ALA A 66 1.36 2.48 5.04
N ILE A 67 0.26 1.83 4.62
CA ILE A 67 -0.19 1.83 3.21
C ILE A 67 -0.57 3.24 2.78
N ILE A 68 -1.40 3.92 3.57
CA ILE A 68 -1.84 5.30 3.32
C ILE A 68 -0.63 6.22 3.17
N LYS A 69 0.31 6.16 4.12
CA LYS A 69 1.52 6.98 4.10
C LYS A 69 2.40 6.70 2.88
N THR A 70 2.53 5.44 2.49
CA THR A 70 3.30 5.05 1.30
C THR A 70 2.70 5.67 0.03
N LEU A 71 1.39 5.50 -0.18
CA LEU A 71 0.72 6.02 -1.38
C LEU A 71 0.65 7.55 -1.40
N ALA A 72 0.34 8.18 -0.28
CA ALA A 72 0.36 9.65 -0.16
C ALA A 72 1.75 10.23 -0.42
N GLY A 73 2.81 9.56 0.04
CA GLY A 73 4.20 9.94 -0.23
C GLY A 73 4.59 9.87 -1.71
N LEU A 74 3.86 9.08 -2.52
CA LEU A 74 4.02 9.04 -3.98
C LEU A 74 3.20 10.12 -4.71
N GLY A 75 2.36 10.86 -3.99
CA GLY A 75 1.50 11.90 -4.56
C GLY A 75 0.04 11.48 -4.74
N ALA A 76 -0.37 10.30 -4.24
CA ALA A 76 -1.76 9.91 -4.28
C ALA A 76 -2.63 10.79 -3.38
N GLY A 77 -3.83 11.14 -3.85
CA GLY A 77 -4.91 11.59 -3.00
C GLY A 77 -5.57 10.41 -2.27
N LEU A 78 -6.47 10.70 -1.36
CA LEU A 78 -7.25 9.69 -0.64
C LEU A 78 -8.74 9.89 -0.87
N ASP A 79 -9.43 8.81 -1.20
CA ASP A 79 -10.89 8.75 -1.22
C ASP A 79 -11.35 8.20 0.12
N VAL A 80 -12.05 9.03 0.90
CA VAL A 80 -12.53 8.72 2.24
C VAL A 80 -14.06 8.80 2.28
N VAL A 81 -14.70 7.83 2.93
CA VAL A 81 -16.16 7.74 3.02
C VAL A 81 -16.70 7.96 4.44
N SER A 82 -15.82 8.21 5.41
CA SER A 82 -16.23 8.45 6.81
C SER A 82 -15.27 9.39 7.52
N GLY A 83 -15.76 10.04 8.58
CA GLY A 83 -14.92 10.85 9.46
C GLY A 83 -13.83 10.03 10.16
N GLY A 84 -14.07 8.74 10.39
CA GLY A 84 -13.05 7.82 10.93
C GLY A 84 -11.88 7.61 9.97
N GLU A 85 -12.17 7.39 8.69
CA GLU A 85 -11.15 7.29 7.64
C GLU A 85 -10.38 8.60 7.49
N TYR A 86 -11.07 9.74 7.48
CA TYR A 86 -10.42 11.05 7.45
C TYR A 86 -9.42 11.23 8.60
N ARG A 87 -9.86 10.96 9.84
CA ARG A 87 -8.97 11.05 11.01
C ARG A 87 -7.78 10.11 10.92
N ARG A 88 -7.98 8.91 10.35
CA ARG A 88 -6.91 7.94 10.13
C ARG A 88 -5.90 8.44 9.09
N ALA A 89 -6.37 9.10 8.03
CA ALA A 89 -5.52 9.74 7.03
C ALA A 89 -4.65 10.84 7.65
N ILE A 90 -5.25 11.73 8.44
CA ILE A 90 -4.53 12.79 9.14
C ILE A 90 -3.49 12.21 10.10
N ALA A 91 -3.84 11.15 10.85
CA ALA A 91 -2.90 10.47 11.75
C ALA A 91 -1.72 9.82 11.01
N ALA A 92 -1.89 9.44 9.75
CA ALA A 92 -0.81 8.96 8.88
C ALA A 92 0.05 10.09 8.30
N GLY A 93 -0.26 11.35 8.59
CA GLY A 93 0.49 12.52 8.14
C GLY A 93 0.06 13.06 6.76
N VAL A 94 -1.11 12.68 6.30
CA VAL A 94 -1.65 13.19 5.03
C VAL A 94 -2.27 14.56 5.27
N ALA A 95 -1.90 15.55 4.45
CA ALA A 95 -2.52 16.88 4.49
C ALA A 95 -3.95 16.82 3.93
N PRO A 96 -4.88 17.62 4.46
CA PRO A 96 -6.23 17.71 3.93
C PRO A 96 -6.25 18.28 2.50
#